data_1876feaa50f35edb3e7055fae874617e
#
_entry.id   1876feaa50f35edb3e7055fae874617e
#
_cell.length_a   1.000
_cell.length_b   1.000
_cell.length_c   1.000
_cell.angle_alpha   90.00
_cell.angle_beta   90.00
_cell.angle_gamma   90.00
#
_symmetry.space_group_name_H-M   'P 1'
#
loop_
_entity.id
_entity.type
_entity.pdbx_description
1 polymer ?
#
loop_
_entity_poly.entity_id
_entity_poly.type
_entity_poly.pdbx_seq_one_letter_code
_entity_poly.pdbx_strand_id
1 'polypeptide(L)'
;VRLIPFCERIYNLIELGPKGTGKSHIYSEFSPHGILISGGEVTVPKLFVNNSSGKIGLVGYWDCVAFDEFAGKQKRVDKALVDIMKNYMANKSFSRGVETLGAEASMVFVGNTQHTVPYMLKHSDLFCELPDKFYDSAFLDRVHFYIPGWEVDIIRGEMFSSGYGFVVDYLAEILRSLRNHDYSDRYKEHFSLSSDISTRDRDGINKTFSGLMKILFPHGGSTKEEVEELLRFAIEGRKRVKDQLMRIDSTYGNVRFTYQDTDGRAKPVTTLEEEEYPGYYHKTIAE
;
A
#
# COMPACT_ATOMS: atom_id res chain seq x y z
N VAL A 1 4.36 4.53 7.25
CA VAL A 1 3.61 3.63 6.35
C VAL A 1 4.40 2.40 5.94
N ARG A 2 5.69 2.52 5.53
CA ARG A 2 6.53 1.39 5.09
C ARG A 2 6.58 0.21 6.07
N LEU A 3 6.34 0.44 7.36
CA LEU A 3 6.32 -0.61 8.39
C LEU A 3 4.95 -1.28 8.58
N ILE A 4 3.88 -0.72 8.04
CA ILE A 4 2.53 -1.27 8.18
C ILE A 4 2.43 -2.73 7.68
N PRO A 5 3.03 -3.12 6.54
CA PRO A 5 2.99 -4.51 6.08
C PRO A 5 3.49 -5.55 7.10
N PHE A 6 4.30 -5.14 8.07
CA PHE A 6 4.83 -6.01 9.13
C PHE A 6 3.91 -6.12 10.34
N CYS A 7 2.97 -5.17 10.53
CA CYS A 7 2.02 -5.18 11.67
C CYS A 7 0.55 -5.32 11.24
N GLU A 8 0.24 -5.29 9.95
CA GLU A 8 -1.08 -5.57 9.39
C GLU A 8 -1.08 -6.79 8.47
N ARG A 9 -2.18 -7.55 8.47
CA ARG A 9 -2.36 -8.71 7.61
C ARG A 9 -2.95 -8.30 6.27
N ILE A 10 -2.45 -8.87 5.19
CA ILE A 10 -2.97 -8.59 3.83
C ILE A 10 -3.03 -7.08 3.58
N TYR A 11 -1.93 -6.40 3.84
CA TYR A 11 -1.82 -4.98 3.54
C TYR A 11 -1.08 -4.78 2.22
N ASN A 12 -1.78 -4.23 1.23
CA ASN A 12 -1.25 -4.08 -0.12
C ASN A 12 -0.81 -2.63 -0.32
N LEU A 13 0.48 -2.45 -0.56
CA LEU A 13 1.14 -1.15 -0.61
C LEU A 13 1.89 -0.97 -1.93
N ILE A 14 1.75 0.19 -2.55
CA ILE A 14 2.61 0.62 -3.66
C ILE A 14 3.43 1.83 -3.22
N GLU A 15 4.71 1.83 -3.58
CA GLU A 15 5.58 3.00 -3.48
C GLU A 15 6.35 3.19 -4.78
N LEU A 16 6.07 4.26 -5.49
CA LEU A 16 6.80 4.68 -6.68
C LEU A 16 7.47 6.03 -6.42
N GLY A 17 8.70 6.19 -6.88
CA GLY A 17 9.43 7.44 -6.67
C GLY A 17 10.91 7.37 -7.03
N PRO A 18 11.71 8.39 -6.74
CA PRO A 18 13.12 8.46 -7.10
C PRO A 18 13.95 7.38 -6.41
N LYS A 19 15.15 7.14 -6.95
CA LYS A 19 16.14 6.23 -6.36
C LYS A 19 16.73 6.83 -5.07
N GLY A 20 17.25 5.97 -4.17
CA GLY A 20 18.02 6.41 -3.00
C GLY A 20 17.17 6.78 -1.77
N THR A 21 15.88 6.52 -1.77
CA THR A 21 14.97 6.79 -0.64
C THR A 21 14.83 5.60 0.34
N GLY A 22 15.63 4.54 0.19
CA GLY A 22 15.62 3.37 1.08
C GLY A 22 14.45 2.41 0.90
N LYS A 23 13.69 2.49 -0.21
CA LYS A 23 12.52 1.63 -0.46
C LYS A 23 12.85 0.14 -0.29
N SER A 24 13.82 -0.34 -1.05
CA SER A 24 14.18 -1.76 -1.07
C SER A 24 14.82 -2.21 0.25
N HIS A 25 15.64 -1.34 0.87
CA HIS A 25 16.36 -1.64 2.10
C HIS A 25 15.43 -2.00 3.27
N ILE A 26 14.30 -1.29 3.42
CA ILE A 26 13.32 -1.60 4.48
C ILE A 26 12.80 -3.04 4.36
N TYR A 27 12.55 -3.53 3.15
CA TYR A 27 11.93 -4.84 2.95
C TYR A 27 12.95 -5.99 2.88
N SER A 28 14.24 -5.68 2.67
CA SER A 28 15.30 -6.69 2.70
C SER A 28 15.96 -6.84 4.06
N GLU A 29 16.07 -5.75 4.86
CA GLU A 29 16.95 -5.73 6.03
C GLU A 29 16.24 -5.46 7.36
N PHE A 30 15.02 -4.86 7.32
CA PHE A 30 14.37 -4.44 8.55
C PHE A 30 13.82 -5.61 9.39
N SER A 31 13.28 -6.65 8.75
CA SER A 31 12.57 -7.71 9.47
C SER A 31 12.94 -9.10 8.94
N PRO A 32 13.22 -10.06 9.85
CA PRO A 32 13.39 -11.46 9.47
C PRO A 32 12.09 -12.13 8.99
N HIS A 33 10.96 -11.43 9.08
CA HIS A 33 9.64 -11.91 8.64
C HIS A 33 9.21 -11.35 7.28
N GLY A 34 10.08 -10.60 6.62
CA GLY A 34 9.86 -10.07 5.27
C GLY A 34 10.81 -10.66 4.26
N ILE A 35 10.42 -10.65 3.00
CA ILE A 35 11.27 -11.02 1.88
C ILE A 35 11.11 -10.01 0.75
N LEU A 36 12.24 -9.58 0.19
CA LEU A 36 12.30 -8.77 -1.01
C LEU A 36 12.61 -9.66 -2.22
N ILE A 37 11.78 -9.57 -3.24
CA ILE A 37 12.00 -10.25 -4.51
C ILE A 37 12.52 -9.20 -5.49
N SER A 38 13.82 -9.28 -5.82
CA SER A 38 14.49 -8.33 -6.69
C SER A 38 14.44 -8.80 -8.14
N GLY A 39 14.17 -7.85 -9.07
CA GLY A 39 14.45 -7.89 -10.51
C GLY A 39 14.00 -9.13 -11.29
N GLY A 40 13.34 -10.05 -10.64
CA GLY A 40 13.11 -11.38 -11.15
C GLY A 40 11.69 -11.62 -11.67
N GLU A 41 11.60 -12.54 -12.57
CA GLU A 41 10.33 -13.14 -12.95
C GLU A 41 9.82 -13.98 -11.76
N VAL A 42 8.77 -13.52 -11.13
CA VAL A 42 8.08 -14.28 -10.09
C VAL A 42 7.07 -15.19 -10.77
N THR A 43 7.11 -16.47 -10.44
CA THR A 43 6.16 -17.45 -10.96
C THR A 43 5.07 -17.77 -9.93
N VAL A 44 3.93 -18.22 -10.39
CA VAL A 44 2.82 -18.69 -9.53
C VAL A 44 3.30 -19.73 -8.50
N PRO A 45 4.06 -20.79 -8.91
CA PRO A 45 4.56 -21.80 -7.96
C PRO A 45 5.50 -21.24 -6.90
N LYS A 46 6.30 -20.23 -7.23
CA LYS A 46 7.21 -19.59 -6.27
C LYS A 46 6.45 -18.74 -5.26
N LEU A 47 5.44 -18.00 -5.72
CA LEU A 47 4.71 -17.07 -4.86
C LEU A 47 3.62 -17.74 -4.03
N PHE A 48 2.83 -18.63 -4.62
CA PHE A 48 1.64 -19.23 -4.00
C PHE A 48 1.81 -20.70 -3.66
N VAL A 49 1.78 -21.59 -4.65
CA VAL A 49 1.90 -23.02 -4.45
C VAL A 49 2.42 -23.70 -5.71
N ASN A 50 3.31 -24.67 -5.51
CA ASN A 50 3.72 -25.59 -6.56
C ASN A 50 2.80 -26.81 -6.55
N ASN A 51 1.90 -26.91 -7.52
CA ASN A 51 0.91 -27.97 -7.61
C ASN A 51 1.52 -29.35 -7.76
N SER A 52 2.70 -29.48 -8.39
CA SER A 52 3.37 -30.79 -8.59
C SER A 52 3.98 -31.32 -7.29
N SER A 53 4.60 -30.48 -6.47
CA SER A 53 5.24 -30.88 -5.22
C SER A 53 4.40 -30.65 -3.97
N GLY A 54 3.31 -29.91 -4.09
CA GLY A 54 2.48 -29.48 -2.98
C GLY A 54 3.13 -28.46 -2.04
N LYS A 55 4.31 -27.92 -2.38
CA LYS A 55 5.01 -26.93 -1.56
C LYS A 55 4.31 -25.57 -1.64
N ILE A 56 4.01 -25.00 -0.47
CA ILE A 56 3.47 -23.64 -0.35
C ILE A 56 4.57 -22.64 -0.72
N GLY A 57 4.19 -21.57 -1.43
CA GLY A 57 5.09 -20.52 -1.85
C GLY A 57 5.30 -19.43 -0.79
N LEU A 58 5.92 -18.32 -1.20
CA LEU A 58 6.38 -17.25 -0.31
C LEU A 58 5.29 -16.67 0.58
N VAL A 59 4.07 -16.49 0.06
CA VAL A 59 2.94 -15.92 0.82
C VAL A 59 2.49 -16.77 2.01
N GLY A 60 2.85 -18.04 2.04
CA GLY A 60 2.55 -18.94 3.16
C GLY A 60 3.60 -18.95 4.27
N TYR A 61 4.77 -18.37 4.03
CA TYR A 61 5.87 -18.36 5.00
C TYR A 61 6.20 -16.98 5.56
N TRP A 62 6.00 -15.94 4.77
CA TRP A 62 6.43 -14.59 5.10
C TRP A 62 5.25 -13.69 5.50
N ASP A 63 5.46 -12.81 6.44
CA ASP A 63 4.48 -11.80 6.84
C ASP A 63 4.38 -10.67 5.82
N CYS A 64 5.48 -10.38 5.13
CA CYS A 64 5.56 -9.38 4.08
C CYS A 64 6.35 -9.92 2.87
N VAL A 65 5.75 -9.85 1.69
CA VAL A 65 6.40 -10.14 0.41
C VAL A 65 6.48 -8.86 -0.40
N ALA A 66 7.69 -8.35 -0.58
CA ALA A 66 7.94 -7.14 -1.34
C ALA A 66 8.52 -7.44 -2.72
N PHE A 67 8.05 -6.72 -3.73
CA PHE A 67 8.48 -6.83 -5.12
C PHE A 67 9.28 -5.58 -5.46
N ASP A 68 10.60 -5.74 -5.65
CA ASP A 68 11.49 -4.64 -6.07
C ASP A 68 11.49 -4.48 -7.59
N GLU A 69 11.90 -3.30 -8.02
CA GLU A 69 11.91 -2.93 -9.43
C GLU A 69 10.57 -3.20 -10.13
N PHE A 70 9.47 -3.00 -9.40
CA PHE A 70 8.12 -3.27 -9.89
C PHE A 70 7.70 -2.31 -11.02
N ALA A 71 8.42 -1.21 -11.24
CA ALA A 71 8.25 -0.32 -12.37
C ALA A 71 9.01 -0.81 -13.60
N GLY A 72 8.45 -0.58 -14.80
CA GLY A 72 9.05 -0.92 -16.08
C GLY A 72 8.06 -1.57 -17.04
N LYS A 73 7.52 -0.78 -17.98
CA LYS A 73 6.49 -1.20 -18.97
C LYS A 73 6.86 -2.45 -19.77
N GLN A 74 8.14 -2.65 -20.05
CA GLN A 74 8.62 -3.76 -20.91
C GLN A 74 8.82 -5.08 -20.16
N LYS A 75 8.59 -5.13 -18.84
CA LYS A 75 8.73 -6.37 -18.05
C LYS A 75 7.66 -7.38 -18.47
N ARG A 76 8.09 -8.58 -18.81
CA ARG A 76 7.18 -9.69 -19.09
C ARG A 76 6.60 -10.22 -17.80
N VAL A 77 5.30 -10.18 -17.69
CA VAL A 77 4.55 -10.67 -16.53
C VAL A 77 3.53 -11.70 -17.02
N ASP A 78 3.40 -12.81 -16.31
CA ASP A 78 2.36 -13.80 -16.56
C ASP A 78 0.99 -13.26 -16.12
N LYS A 79 0.01 -13.27 -17.04
CA LYS A 79 -1.35 -12.86 -16.72
C LYS A 79 -1.97 -13.73 -15.62
N ALA A 80 -1.69 -15.03 -15.62
CA ALA A 80 -2.20 -15.94 -14.60
C ALA A 80 -1.69 -15.55 -13.19
N LEU A 81 -0.44 -15.08 -13.09
CA LEU A 81 0.11 -14.57 -11.83
C LEU A 81 -0.69 -13.37 -11.33
N VAL A 82 -0.96 -12.38 -12.19
CA VAL A 82 -1.72 -11.18 -11.82
C VAL A 82 -3.13 -11.54 -11.38
N ASP A 83 -3.80 -12.47 -12.07
CA ASP A 83 -5.16 -12.90 -11.73
C ASP A 83 -5.21 -13.61 -10.37
N ILE A 84 -4.23 -14.47 -10.05
CA ILE A 84 -4.13 -15.12 -8.75
C ILE A 84 -3.80 -14.09 -7.65
N MET A 85 -2.90 -13.14 -7.92
CA MET A 85 -2.61 -12.05 -6.99
C MET A 85 -3.86 -11.22 -6.68
N LYS A 86 -4.65 -10.85 -7.70
CA LYS A 86 -5.93 -10.15 -7.49
C LYS A 86 -6.87 -10.94 -6.58
N ASN A 87 -7.00 -12.24 -6.81
CA ASN A 87 -7.83 -13.09 -5.98
C ASN A 87 -7.32 -13.18 -4.54
N TYR A 88 -6.01 -13.36 -4.36
CA TYR A 88 -5.39 -13.38 -3.04
C TYR A 88 -5.59 -12.07 -2.27
N MET A 89 -5.33 -10.93 -2.91
CA MET A 89 -5.50 -9.61 -2.30
C MET A 89 -6.96 -9.34 -1.87
N ALA A 90 -7.94 -9.95 -2.55
CA ALA A 90 -9.36 -9.81 -2.22
C ALA A 90 -9.83 -10.83 -1.17
N ASN A 91 -9.45 -12.11 -1.33
CA ASN A 91 -10.06 -13.22 -0.62
C ASN A 91 -9.18 -13.81 0.49
N LYS A 92 -7.94 -13.33 0.64
CA LYS A 92 -6.96 -13.82 1.63
C LYS A 92 -6.64 -15.32 1.47
N SER A 93 -6.84 -15.84 0.26
CA SER A 93 -6.68 -17.26 -0.05
C SER A 93 -6.27 -17.48 -1.49
N PHE A 94 -5.68 -18.63 -1.74
CA PHE A 94 -5.34 -19.13 -3.08
C PHE A 94 -5.62 -20.62 -3.20
N SER A 95 -5.86 -21.09 -4.42
CA SER A 95 -6.23 -22.49 -4.66
C SER A 95 -5.00 -23.36 -4.88
N ARG A 96 -5.07 -24.58 -4.32
CA ARG A 96 -4.16 -25.69 -4.56
C ARG A 96 -4.97 -26.89 -5.06
N GLY A 97 -5.06 -27.07 -6.36
CA GLY A 97 -5.94 -28.08 -6.92
C GLY A 97 -7.37 -27.89 -6.43
N VAL A 98 -7.87 -28.82 -5.64
CA VAL A 98 -9.21 -28.77 -5.04
C VAL A 98 -9.25 -28.07 -3.67
N GLU A 99 -8.09 -27.84 -3.06
CA GLU A 99 -7.98 -27.19 -1.74
C GLU A 99 -7.82 -25.68 -1.87
N THR A 100 -8.40 -24.95 -0.94
CA THR A 100 -8.18 -23.50 -0.77
C THR A 100 -7.36 -23.27 0.48
N LEU A 101 -6.21 -22.61 0.33
CA LEU A 101 -5.30 -22.29 1.40
C LEU A 101 -5.40 -20.82 1.75
N GLY A 102 -5.53 -20.49 3.04
CA GLY A 102 -5.43 -19.13 3.55
C GLY A 102 -3.97 -18.75 3.75
N ALA A 103 -3.68 -17.46 3.57
CA ALA A 103 -2.41 -16.85 3.95
C ALA A 103 -2.63 -15.40 4.39
N GLU A 104 -1.64 -14.82 5.06
CA GLU A 104 -1.77 -13.52 5.71
C GLU A 104 -0.69 -12.53 5.28
N ALA A 105 0.15 -12.91 4.32
CA ALA A 105 1.24 -12.06 3.85
C ALA A 105 0.71 -10.76 3.24
N SER A 106 1.30 -9.66 3.64
CA SER A 106 1.14 -8.36 3.00
C SER A 106 1.96 -8.30 1.71
N MET A 107 1.45 -7.62 0.69
CA MET A 107 2.15 -7.44 -0.58
C MET A 107 2.58 -6.00 -0.75
N VAL A 108 3.85 -5.79 -1.05
CA VAL A 108 4.44 -4.47 -1.27
C VAL A 108 5.08 -4.39 -2.64
N PHE A 109 4.79 -3.32 -3.35
CA PHE A 109 5.29 -3.09 -4.70
C PHE A 109 6.11 -1.81 -4.72
N VAL A 110 7.41 -1.92 -4.90
CA VAL A 110 8.31 -0.76 -4.94
C VAL A 110 8.95 -0.61 -6.31
N GLY A 111 9.01 0.62 -6.79
CA GLY A 111 9.56 0.92 -8.10
C GLY A 111 10.10 2.34 -8.23
N ASN A 112 10.88 2.56 -9.27
CA ASN A 112 11.43 3.87 -9.57
C ASN A 112 10.62 4.54 -10.68
N THR A 113 10.29 5.82 -10.48
CA THR A 113 9.71 6.66 -11.54
C THR A 113 10.82 7.27 -12.40
N GLN A 114 10.55 7.39 -13.70
CA GLN A 114 11.47 8.02 -14.65
C GLN A 114 11.13 9.49 -14.89
N HIS A 115 9.90 9.88 -14.59
CA HIS A 115 9.37 11.21 -14.87
C HIS A 115 9.00 11.94 -13.56
N THR A 116 8.95 13.26 -13.65
CA THR A 116 8.45 14.12 -12.57
C THR A 116 6.93 14.01 -12.44
N VAL A 117 6.42 14.32 -11.24
CA VAL A 117 4.98 14.25 -10.94
C VAL A 117 4.14 15.08 -11.91
N PRO A 118 4.46 16.38 -12.15
CA PRO A 118 3.67 17.18 -13.09
C PRO A 118 3.72 16.63 -14.52
N TYR A 119 4.82 16.01 -14.94
CA TYR A 119 4.89 15.33 -16.24
C TYR A 119 3.94 14.13 -16.29
N MET A 120 3.98 13.26 -15.28
CA MET A 120 3.10 12.08 -15.19
C MET A 120 1.63 12.50 -15.18
N LEU A 121 1.26 13.47 -14.34
CA LEU A 121 -0.12 13.97 -14.25
C LEU A 121 -0.60 14.66 -15.53
N LYS A 122 0.28 15.31 -16.28
CA LYS A 122 -0.07 15.98 -17.53
C LYS A 122 -0.30 15.01 -18.68
N HIS A 123 0.49 13.93 -18.75
CA HIS A 123 0.57 13.03 -19.92
C HIS A 123 -0.03 11.64 -19.66
N SER A 124 -0.22 11.25 -18.38
CA SER A 124 -0.74 9.94 -18.02
C SER A 124 -1.31 10.00 -16.59
N ASP A 125 -0.80 9.18 -15.69
CA ASP A 125 -1.19 9.04 -14.30
C ASP A 125 0.00 8.58 -13.44
N LEU A 126 -0.18 8.50 -12.12
CA LEU A 126 0.89 8.13 -11.19
C LEU A 126 1.24 6.63 -11.20
N PHE A 127 0.48 5.79 -11.91
CA PHE A 127 0.76 4.37 -12.10
C PHE A 127 1.39 4.05 -13.46
N CYS A 128 1.63 5.05 -14.31
CA CYS A 128 2.05 4.88 -15.70
C CYS A 128 3.38 4.13 -15.90
N GLU A 129 4.19 3.98 -14.84
CA GLU A 129 5.47 3.25 -14.87
C GLU A 129 5.31 1.75 -14.58
N LEU A 130 4.12 1.29 -14.20
CA LEU A 130 3.88 -0.13 -13.93
C LEU A 130 3.94 -0.97 -15.20
N PRO A 131 4.34 -2.26 -15.10
CA PRO A 131 4.24 -3.18 -16.24
C PRO A 131 2.79 -3.30 -16.72
N ASP A 132 2.58 -3.40 -18.03
CA ASP A 132 1.25 -3.39 -18.66
C ASP A 132 0.24 -4.35 -18.02
N LYS A 133 0.70 -5.53 -17.56
CA LYS A 133 -0.19 -6.52 -16.94
C LYS A 133 -0.64 -6.15 -15.55
N PHE A 134 0.13 -5.32 -14.83
CA PHE A 134 -0.23 -4.78 -13.52
C PHE A 134 -0.95 -3.41 -13.62
N TYR A 135 -0.90 -2.80 -14.78
CA TYR A 135 -1.70 -1.61 -15.11
C TYR A 135 -3.15 -2.03 -15.41
N ASP A 136 -3.79 -2.61 -14.40
CA ASP A 136 -5.12 -3.22 -14.43
C ASP A 136 -5.93 -2.59 -13.29
N SER A 137 -7.05 -1.97 -13.63
CA SER A 137 -7.86 -1.23 -12.65
C SER A 137 -8.33 -2.13 -11.50
N ALA A 138 -8.64 -3.41 -11.78
CA ALA A 138 -9.04 -4.35 -10.76
C ALA A 138 -7.90 -4.75 -9.82
N PHE A 139 -6.66 -4.81 -10.31
CA PHE A 139 -5.47 -5.02 -9.47
C PHE A 139 -5.21 -3.78 -8.60
N LEU A 140 -5.16 -2.61 -9.23
CA LEU A 140 -4.84 -1.35 -8.55
C LEU A 140 -5.88 -0.97 -7.49
N ASP A 141 -7.16 -1.28 -7.73
CA ASP A 141 -8.23 -1.03 -6.75
C ASP A 141 -8.09 -1.86 -5.45
N ARG A 142 -7.22 -2.87 -5.43
CA ARG A 142 -6.88 -3.67 -4.24
C ARG A 142 -5.68 -3.13 -3.45
N VAL A 143 -5.06 -2.07 -3.94
CA VAL A 143 -3.98 -1.37 -3.22
C VAL A 143 -4.60 -0.49 -2.13
N HIS A 144 -4.16 -0.68 -0.90
CA HIS A 144 -4.70 0.05 0.24
C HIS A 144 -4.12 1.47 0.37
N PHE A 145 -2.86 1.64 0.00
CA PHE A 145 -2.17 2.90 0.11
C PHE A 145 -1.11 3.07 -1.00
N TYR A 146 -1.00 4.27 -1.54
CA TYR A 146 0.08 4.67 -2.43
C TYR A 146 1.01 5.64 -1.71
N ILE A 147 2.26 5.25 -1.48
CA ILE A 147 3.29 6.16 -0.96
C ILE A 147 3.84 6.98 -2.13
N PRO A 148 3.69 8.31 -2.09
CA PRO A 148 4.32 9.20 -3.06
C PRO A 148 5.83 9.27 -2.76
N GLY A 149 6.63 8.39 -3.39
CA GLY A 149 8.05 8.26 -3.08
C GLY A 149 8.88 9.51 -3.41
N TRP A 150 8.33 10.45 -4.18
CA TRP A 150 8.92 11.77 -4.42
C TRP A 150 8.84 12.71 -3.21
N GLU A 151 7.95 12.44 -2.23
CA GLU A 151 7.87 13.14 -0.95
C GLU A 151 8.84 12.57 0.10
N VAL A 152 9.54 11.50 -0.25
CA VAL A 152 10.49 10.85 0.66
C VAL A 152 11.91 11.35 0.34
N ASP A 153 12.58 11.86 1.34
CA ASP A 153 13.96 12.35 1.21
C ASP A 153 14.92 11.25 0.76
N ILE A 154 15.86 11.63 -0.11
CA ILE A 154 16.98 10.77 -0.46
C ILE A 154 17.86 10.62 0.77
N ILE A 155 18.22 9.39 1.12
CA ILE A 155 19.05 9.08 2.29
C ILE A 155 20.44 9.68 2.10
N ARG A 156 20.88 10.48 3.08
CA ARG A 156 22.19 11.12 3.12
C ARG A 156 22.91 10.73 4.41
N GLY A 157 24.24 10.85 4.41
CA GLY A 157 25.08 10.49 5.55
C GLY A 157 24.69 11.17 6.86
N GLU A 158 24.25 12.44 6.78
CA GLU A 158 23.79 13.23 7.93
C GLU A 158 22.51 12.69 8.61
N MET A 159 21.75 11.84 7.95
CA MET A 159 20.56 11.22 8.51
C MET A 159 20.87 10.03 9.43
N PHE A 160 22.11 9.55 9.43
CA PHE A 160 22.51 8.44 10.29
C PHE A 160 22.94 8.95 11.67
N SER A 161 22.31 8.42 12.72
CA SER A 161 22.70 8.71 14.10
C SER A 161 24.02 8.02 14.43
N SER A 162 24.90 8.71 15.18
CA SER A 162 26.08 8.14 15.82
C SER A 162 25.81 7.63 17.25
N GLY A 163 24.58 7.78 17.73
CA GLY A 163 24.14 7.36 19.05
C GLY A 163 23.67 5.90 19.09
N TYR A 164 23.08 5.52 20.22
CA TYR A 164 22.46 4.20 20.37
C TYR A 164 21.24 4.08 19.47
N GLY A 165 21.11 2.94 18.81
CA GLY A 165 19.94 2.56 18.02
C GLY A 165 19.04 1.56 18.76
N PHE A 166 17.80 1.47 18.35
CA PHE A 166 16.89 0.41 18.80
C PHE A 166 17.28 -0.92 18.11
N VAL A 167 17.15 -2.04 18.83
CA VAL A 167 17.40 -3.37 18.23
C VAL A 167 16.30 -3.67 17.22
N VAL A 168 16.67 -3.73 15.94
CA VAL A 168 15.73 -3.84 14.82
C VAL A 168 14.95 -5.14 14.87
N ASP A 169 15.60 -6.27 15.18
CA ASP A 169 14.94 -7.58 15.30
C ASP A 169 13.87 -7.58 16.41
N TYR A 170 14.14 -6.90 17.53
CA TYR A 170 13.17 -6.77 18.60
C TYR A 170 11.95 -5.93 18.16
N LEU A 171 12.17 -4.84 17.43
CA LEU A 171 11.08 -4.06 16.85
C LEU A 171 10.27 -4.89 15.84
N ALA A 172 10.94 -5.72 15.03
CA ALA A 172 10.27 -6.60 14.08
C ALA A 172 9.36 -7.61 14.78
N GLU A 173 9.80 -8.20 15.91
CA GLU A 173 8.96 -9.10 16.72
C GLU A 173 7.77 -8.39 17.37
N ILE A 174 7.94 -7.14 17.84
CA ILE A 174 6.83 -6.33 18.35
C ILE A 174 5.78 -6.12 17.24
N LEU A 175 6.22 -5.68 16.05
CA LEU A 175 5.31 -5.43 14.92
C LEU A 175 4.58 -6.72 14.51
N ARG A 176 5.28 -7.85 14.47
CA ARG A 176 4.68 -9.15 14.20
C ARG A 176 3.62 -9.52 15.23
N SER A 177 3.89 -9.33 16.51
CA SER A 177 2.92 -9.57 17.60
C SER A 177 1.66 -8.72 17.42
N LEU A 178 1.82 -7.45 17.00
CA LEU A 178 0.73 -6.52 16.77
C LEU A 178 -0.19 -6.91 15.60
N ARG A 179 0.22 -7.85 14.72
CA ARG A 179 -0.66 -8.40 13.66
C ARG A 179 -1.92 -9.06 14.20
N ASN A 180 -1.90 -9.52 15.45
CA ASN A 180 -3.03 -10.15 16.11
C ASN A 180 -4.03 -9.16 16.75
N HIS A 181 -3.71 -7.87 16.72
CA HIS A 181 -4.57 -6.80 17.26
C HIS A 181 -5.27 -6.06 16.14
N ASP A 182 -6.46 -5.53 16.39
CA ASP A 182 -7.23 -4.70 15.49
C ASP A 182 -7.45 -3.32 16.09
N TYR A 183 -6.97 -2.28 15.40
CA TYR A 183 -7.15 -0.89 15.78
C TYR A 183 -7.95 -0.11 14.73
N SER A 184 -8.58 -0.81 13.79
CA SER A 184 -9.20 -0.24 12.61
C SER A 184 -10.42 0.64 12.88
N ASP A 185 -11.03 0.52 14.04
CA ASP A 185 -12.24 1.24 14.41
C ASP A 185 -12.06 2.31 15.50
N ARG A 186 -10.84 2.48 16.03
CA ARG A 186 -10.58 3.44 17.12
C ARG A 186 -10.92 4.89 16.77
N TYR A 187 -10.84 5.29 15.50
CA TYR A 187 -11.26 6.62 15.09
C TYR A 187 -12.76 6.87 15.27
N LYS A 188 -13.58 5.80 15.32
CA LYS A 188 -15.04 5.91 15.36
C LYS A 188 -15.58 6.52 16.66
N GLU A 189 -14.76 6.61 17.70
CA GLU A 189 -15.09 7.33 18.92
C GLU A 189 -15.22 8.85 18.66
N HIS A 190 -14.54 9.36 17.65
CA HIS A 190 -14.44 10.78 17.36
C HIS A 190 -14.89 11.18 15.96
N PHE A 191 -14.80 10.25 14.99
CA PHE A 191 -14.99 10.53 13.57
C PHE A 191 -15.78 9.42 12.87
N SER A 192 -16.42 9.77 11.77
CA SER A 192 -17.07 8.83 10.86
C SER A 192 -16.68 9.11 9.41
N LEU A 193 -16.51 8.05 8.61
CA LEU A 193 -16.27 8.17 7.18
C LEU A 193 -17.59 8.41 6.44
N SER A 194 -17.55 9.22 5.39
CA SER A 194 -18.71 9.45 4.52
C SER A 194 -19.31 8.14 3.97
N SER A 195 -20.62 8.10 3.78
CA SER A 195 -21.33 7.00 3.14
C SER A 195 -20.90 6.77 1.68
N ASP A 196 -20.39 7.80 1.00
CA ASP A 196 -19.95 7.74 -0.39
C ASP A 196 -18.69 6.88 -0.58
N ILE A 197 -17.90 6.69 0.51
CA ILE A 197 -16.70 5.87 0.51
C ILE A 197 -17.09 4.39 0.40
N SER A 198 -16.67 3.73 -0.67
CA SER A 198 -16.97 2.32 -0.92
C SER A 198 -16.39 1.40 0.18
N THR A 199 -16.93 0.18 0.28
CA THR A 199 -16.45 -0.81 1.25
C THR A 199 -14.95 -1.10 1.07
N ARG A 200 -14.46 -1.15 -0.16
CA ARG A 200 -13.04 -1.39 -0.46
C ARG A 200 -12.16 -0.21 -0.09
N ASP A 201 -12.61 1.02 -0.36
CA ASP A 201 -11.90 2.23 0.04
C ASP A 201 -11.83 2.33 1.57
N ARG A 202 -12.92 2.00 2.24
CA ARG A 202 -13.01 1.93 3.71
C ARG A 202 -12.07 0.88 4.29
N ASP A 203 -11.96 -0.31 3.70
CA ASP A 203 -11.01 -1.34 4.13
C ASP A 203 -9.55 -0.84 4.04
N GLY A 204 -9.19 -0.18 2.93
CA GLY A 204 -7.86 0.42 2.77
C GLY A 204 -7.56 1.49 3.81
N ILE A 205 -8.50 2.39 4.08
CA ILE A 205 -8.39 3.43 5.11
C ILE A 205 -8.24 2.79 6.49
N ASN A 206 -9.12 1.85 6.84
CA ASN A 206 -9.15 1.20 8.15
C ASN A 206 -7.84 0.44 8.45
N LYS A 207 -7.32 -0.31 7.49
CA LYS A 207 -6.04 -1.03 7.64
C LYS A 207 -4.86 -0.07 7.77
N THR A 208 -4.83 0.99 6.97
CA THR A 208 -3.78 2.00 7.07
C THR A 208 -3.82 2.68 8.44
N PHE A 209 -4.99 3.12 8.87
CA PHE A 209 -5.19 3.72 10.19
C PHE A 209 -4.78 2.77 11.33
N SER A 210 -5.24 1.50 11.29
CA SER A 210 -4.86 0.48 12.26
C SER A 210 -3.35 0.29 12.34
N GLY A 211 -2.68 0.16 11.20
CA GLY A 211 -1.22 0.01 11.14
C GLY A 211 -0.47 1.22 11.69
N LEU A 212 -0.93 2.44 11.42
CA LEU A 212 -0.35 3.66 11.97
C LEU A 212 -0.52 3.72 13.49
N MET A 213 -1.73 3.41 13.98
CA MET A 213 -2.01 3.33 15.42
C MET A 213 -1.11 2.31 16.13
N LYS A 214 -0.94 1.12 15.55
CA LYS A 214 -0.07 0.06 16.10
C LYS A 214 1.39 0.49 16.22
N ILE A 215 1.88 1.27 15.25
CA ILE A 215 3.28 1.70 15.21
C ILE A 215 3.52 2.89 16.16
N LEU A 216 2.62 3.86 16.15
CA LEU A 216 2.82 5.13 16.87
C LEU A 216 2.22 5.11 18.29
N PHE A 217 1.10 4.42 18.46
CA PHE A 217 0.36 4.35 19.73
C PHE A 217 0.01 2.90 20.11
N PRO A 218 1.02 1.99 20.23
CA PRO A 218 0.78 0.58 20.52
C PRO A 218 0.06 0.37 21.86
N HIS A 219 0.21 1.29 22.81
CA HIS A 219 -0.45 1.31 24.11
C HIS A 219 -1.88 1.89 24.06
N GLY A 220 -2.29 2.43 22.90
CA GLY A 220 -3.64 2.94 22.67
C GLY A 220 -3.94 4.35 23.22
N GLY A 221 -2.97 4.99 23.86
CA GLY A 221 -3.13 6.35 24.41
C GLY A 221 -2.82 7.42 23.35
N SER A 222 -3.80 7.77 22.53
CA SER A 222 -3.71 8.85 21.57
C SER A 222 -4.75 9.93 21.86
N THR A 223 -4.44 11.18 21.53
CA THR A 223 -5.39 12.30 21.60
C THR A 223 -6.34 12.28 20.38
N LYS A 224 -7.43 13.02 20.48
CA LYS A 224 -8.37 13.17 19.34
C LYS A 224 -7.69 13.77 18.11
N GLU A 225 -6.81 14.74 18.33
CA GLU A 225 -6.07 15.42 17.26
C GLU A 225 -5.09 14.47 16.54
N GLU A 226 -4.39 13.63 17.29
CA GLU A 226 -3.51 12.59 16.74
C GLU A 226 -4.31 11.54 15.96
N VAL A 227 -5.46 11.12 16.46
CA VAL A 227 -6.38 10.21 15.76
C VAL A 227 -6.86 10.86 14.46
N GLU A 228 -7.21 12.15 14.48
CA GLU A 228 -7.65 12.89 13.29
C GLU A 228 -6.54 12.97 12.23
N GLU A 229 -5.32 13.29 12.64
CA GLU A 229 -4.18 13.36 11.74
C GLU A 229 -3.91 12.02 11.04
N LEU A 230 -3.90 10.92 11.81
CA LEU A 230 -3.71 9.58 11.25
C LEU A 230 -4.86 9.16 10.34
N LEU A 231 -6.09 9.50 10.69
CA LEU A 231 -7.25 9.20 9.85
C LEU A 231 -7.18 9.97 8.53
N ARG A 232 -6.90 11.27 8.57
CA ARG A 232 -6.74 12.11 7.38
C ARG A 232 -5.65 11.57 6.47
N PHE A 233 -4.51 11.19 7.03
CA PHE A 233 -3.39 10.62 6.28
C PHE A 233 -3.74 9.26 5.64
N ALA A 234 -4.47 8.40 6.37
CA ALA A 234 -4.95 7.13 5.83
C ALA A 234 -5.94 7.32 4.67
N ILE A 235 -6.84 8.32 4.79
CA ILE A 235 -7.78 8.69 3.73
C ILE A 235 -7.03 9.20 2.51
N GLU A 236 -6.04 10.09 2.69
CA GLU A 236 -5.25 10.67 1.60
C GLU A 236 -4.56 9.59 0.76
N GLY A 237 -3.89 8.64 1.40
CA GLY A 237 -3.19 7.58 0.67
C GLY A 237 -4.10 6.67 -0.13
N ARG A 238 -5.32 6.37 0.37
CA ARG A 238 -6.31 5.61 -0.39
C ARG A 238 -6.98 6.47 -1.46
N LYS A 239 -7.26 7.75 -1.18
CA LYS A 239 -7.77 8.70 -2.16
C LYS A 239 -6.84 8.80 -3.36
N ARG A 240 -5.51 8.90 -3.14
CA ARG A 240 -4.51 8.92 -4.21
C ARG A 240 -4.65 7.71 -5.14
N VAL A 241 -4.84 6.52 -4.61
CA VAL A 241 -5.12 5.33 -5.43
C VAL A 241 -6.40 5.50 -6.25
N LYS A 242 -7.48 5.93 -5.60
CA LYS A 242 -8.80 6.05 -6.24
C LYS A 242 -8.83 7.11 -7.33
N ASP A 243 -8.22 8.26 -7.08
CA ASP A 243 -8.16 9.35 -8.06
C ASP A 243 -7.41 8.93 -9.33
N GLN A 244 -6.33 8.14 -9.19
CA GLN A 244 -5.61 7.60 -10.35
C GLN A 244 -6.42 6.51 -11.08
N LEU A 245 -7.18 5.69 -10.34
CA LEU A 245 -8.09 4.72 -10.96
C LEU A 245 -9.16 5.39 -11.84
N MET A 246 -9.71 6.51 -11.40
CA MET A 246 -10.68 7.28 -12.21
C MET A 246 -10.08 7.85 -13.50
N ARG A 247 -8.76 8.06 -13.53
CA ARG A 247 -8.04 8.48 -14.75
C ARG A 247 -7.81 7.33 -15.71
N ILE A 248 -7.62 6.12 -15.18
CA ILE A 248 -7.30 4.90 -15.94
C ILE A 248 -8.57 4.25 -16.51
N ASP A 249 -9.66 4.29 -15.73
CA ASP A 249 -10.88 3.54 -16.02
C ASP A 249 -12.11 4.40 -15.69
N SER A 250 -12.80 4.87 -16.72
CA SER A 250 -13.96 5.74 -16.64
C SER A 250 -15.19 5.10 -15.96
N THR A 251 -15.16 3.79 -15.71
CA THR A 251 -16.24 3.10 -14.97
C THR A 251 -16.20 3.39 -13.47
N TYR A 252 -15.08 3.90 -12.96
CA TYR A 252 -14.98 4.33 -11.56
C TYR A 252 -15.62 5.71 -11.37
N GLY A 253 -16.69 5.74 -10.57
CA GLY A 253 -17.38 7.00 -10.24
C GLY A 253 -16.56 7.93 -9.35
N ASN A 254 -16.84 9.22 -9.43
CA ASN A 254 -16.23 10.21 -8.56
C ASN A 254 -16.69 9.99 -7.10
N VAL A 255 -15.74 9.85 -6.17
CA VAL A 255 -15.98 9.65 -4.74
C VAL A 255 -15.41 10.83 -3.97
N ARG A 256 -16.23 11.44 -3.13
CA ARG A 256 -15.78 12.48 -2.22
C ARG A 256 -15.21 11.83 -0.96
N PHE A 257 -13.90 11.91 -0.79
CA PHE A 257 -13.23 11.45 0.43
C PHE A 257 -13.39 12.49 1.52
N THR A 258 -14.43 12.32 2.33
CA THR A 258 -14.75 13.18 3.47
C THR A 258 -14.93 12.35 4.72
N TYR A 259 -14.60 12.92 5.87
CA TYR A 259 -14.96 12.40 7.17
C TYR A 259 -15.70 13.48 7.98
N GLN A 260 -16.38 13.08 9.02
CA GLN A 260 -17.15 13.97 9.88
C GLN A 260 -16.69 13.82 11.32
N ASP A 261 -16.65 14.91 12.05
CA ASP A 261 -16.48 14.89 13.50
C ASP A 261 -17.82 14.59 14.22
N THR A 262 -17.77 14.52 15.54
CA THR A 262 -18.97 14.31 16.40
C THR A 262 -20.00 15.42 16.26
N ASP A 263 -19.63 16.61 15.80
CA ASP A 263 -20.53 17.75 15.56
C ASP A 263 -21.17 17.69 14.18
N GLY A 264 -20.86 16.66 13.38
CA GLY A 264 -21.39 16.48 12.03
C GLY A 264 -20.75 17.38 10.97
N ARG A 265 -19.63 18.02 11.30
CA ARG A 265 -18.89 18.86 10.34
C ARG A 265 -18.11 17.97 9.37
N ALA A 266 -18.47 18.06 8.10
CA ALA A 266 -17.78 17.34 7.03
C ALA A 266 -16.45 18.02 6.71
N LYS A 267 -15.37 17.23 6.72
CA LYS A 267 -14.00 17.65 6.40
C LYS A 267 -13.52 16.90 5.16
N PRO A 268 -13.32 17.57 4.02
CA PRO A 268 -12.78 16.95 2.82
C PRO A 268 -11.29 16.69 2.99
N VAL A 269 -10.78 15.65 2.32
CA VAL A 269 -9.36 15.34 2.25
C VAL A 269 -8.88 15.52 0.81
N THR A 270 -7.80 16.26 0.64
CA THR A 270 -7.06 16.44 -0.61
C THR A 270 -5.75 15.66 -0.56
N THR A 271 -5.18 15.34 -1.71
CA THR A 271 -3.82 14.79 -1.80
C THR A 271 -2.82 15.93 -2.02
N LEU A 272 -1.55 15.72 -1.65
CA LEU A 272 -0.50 16.72 -1.91
C LEU A 272 -0.42 17.10 -3.39
N GLU A 273 -0.51 16.11 -4.27
CA GLU A 273 -0.44 16.34 -5.71
C GLU A 273 -1.64 17.12 -6.26
N GLU A 274 -2.80 16.98 -5.63
CA GLU A 274 -4.01 17.75 -5.95
C GLU A 274 -3.82 19.22 -5.57
N GLU A 275 -3.18 19.48 -4.43
CA GLU A 275 -2.90 20.84 -3.96
C GLU A 275 -1.77 21.51 -4.76
N GLU A 276 -0.70 20.78 -5.07
CA GLU A 276 0.45 21.30 -5.80
C GLU A 276 0.20 21.46 -7.31
N TYR A 277 -0.60 20.54 -7.90
CA TYR A 277 -0.83 20.49 -9.35
C TYR A 277 -2.30 20.46 -9.74
N PRO A 278 -3.16 21.39 -9.22
CA PRO A 278 -4.63 21.32 -9.42
C PRO A 278 -5.02 21.36 -10.89
N GLY A 279 -4.23 22.03 -11.74
CA GLY A 279 -4.49 22.12 -13.18
C GLY A 279 -4.29 20.82 -13.97
N TYR A 280 -3.61 19.82 -13.39
CA TYR A 280 -3.31 18.54 -14.02
C TYR A 280 -3.99 17.36 -13.31
N TYR A 281 -4.22 17.47 -12.02
CA TYR A 281 -4.66 16.35 -11.18
C TYR A 281 -6.04 15.81 -11.59
N HIS A 282 -6.98 16.68 -11.92
CA HIS A 282 -8.34 16.30 -12.31
C HIS A 282 -8.57 16.22 -13.84
N LYS A 283 -7.52 16.38 -14.64
CA LYS A 283 -7.67 16.22 -16.08
C LYS A 283 -7.94 14.77 -16.43
N THR A 284 -9.10 14.52 -17.05
CA THR A 284 -9.30 13.31 -17.84
C THR A 284 -8.32 13.35 -18.99
N ILE A 285 -7.53 12.28 -19.19
CA ILE A 285 -6.69 12.15 -20.39
C ILE A 285 -7.70 12.00 -21.53
N ALA A 286 -7.82 13.03 -22.35
CA ALA A 286 -8.63 12.95 -23.57
C ALA A 286 -7.99 11.87 -24.47
N GLU A 287 -8.82 10.94 -24.96
CA GLU A 287 -8.47 9.93 -25.94
C GLU A 287 -7.88 10.57 -27.20
#